data_5bf2760bef21e57dcadb7e034415c3ce
#
_entry.id   5bf2760bef21e57dcadb7e034415c3ce
#
_cell.length_a   1.000
_cell.length_b   1.000
_cell.length_c   1.000
_cell.angle_alpha   90.00
_cell.angle_beta   90.00
_cell.angle_gamma   90.00
#
_symmetry.space_group_name_H-M   'P 1'
#
loop_
_entity.id
_entity.type
_entity.pdbx_description
1 polymer ?
#
loop_
_entity_poly.entity_id
_entity_poly.type
_entity_poly.pdbx_seq_one_letter_code
_entity_poly.pdbx_strand_id
1 'polypeptide(L)'
;MATGRSFAEFVKNKCYNGLYRAAENYVDSDWRSLNLYTRHVHRIGEVELVDVNIQRVYVHDLPGMRVGFDVGLELEIEVKEGDYHYDESDTCFPWIRISCEGDLSCGLDDWEITSIAPYNQKNPPLNSLSDALVPYIPFDRLEDEAAAFLKEFYPEALKVTPYGQKPVSVEPDILVKRLGLQTMTRRVREDGSVYGQLYFVDTDAEMFDAKTGTVAKQHIPGRTIVVDPQTVLLRTIGCANNTIVHECVHWVKHRKVFELEKLYNENASCISCEVVGGAASAVAEQATEMMERQANQLAPRIQMPAVSYTHLTLP
;
A
#
# COMPACT_ATOMS: atom_id res chain seq x y z
N MET A 1 -7.42 -20.46 5.69
CA MET A 1 -8.25 -19.45 4.99
C MET A 1 -7.30 -18.36 4.54
N ALA A 2 -7.08 -18.19 3.26
CA ALA A 2 -6.28 -17.08 2.76
C ALA A 2 -7.14 -15.82 2.90
N THR A 3 -7.00 -15.15 4.01
CA THR A 3 -7.57 -13.83 4.23
C THR A 3 -6.84 -12.86 3.33
N GLY A 4 -7.56 -12.19 2.49
CA GLY A 4 -6.97 -11.23 1.59
C GLY A 4 -6.27 -10.12 2.35
N ARG A 5 -5.31 -9.51 1.67
CA ARG A 5 -4.53 -8.34 2.10
C ARG A 5 -5.45 -7.11 2.22
N SER A 6 -6.32 -7.06 3.23
CA SER A 6 -7.26 -5.97 3.46
C SER A 6 -6.83 -5.12 4.65
N PHE A 7 -6.44 -3.88 4.39
CA PHE A 7 -6.12 -2.93 5.44
C PHE A 7 -7.36 -2.55 6.26
N ALA A 8 -8.52 -2.47 5.62
CA ALA A 8 -9.77 -2.19 6.32
C ALA A 8 -10.14 -3.28 7.34
N GLU A 9 -9.96 -4.56 7.00
CA GLU A 9 -10.14 -5.65 7.96
C GLU A 9 -9.12 -5.61 9.09
N PHE A 10 -7.87 -5.27 8.78
CA PHE A 10 -6.83 -5.11 9.79
C PHE A 10 -7.20 -4.00 10.79
N VAL A 11 -7.61 -2.82 10.32
CA VAL A 11 -8.06 -1.71 11.16
C VAL A 11 -9.28 -2.12 12.00
N LYS A 12 -10.27 -2.79 11.41
CA LYS A 12 -11.45 -3.28 12.14
C LYS A 12 -11.05 -4.19 13.32
N ASN A 13 -10.09 -5.07 13.11
CA ASN A 13 -9.69 -6.02 14.14
C ASN A 13 -8.78 -5.38 15.21
N LYS A 14 -7.82 -4.56 14.78
CA LYS A 14 -6.80 -4.01 15.67
C LYS A 14 -7.26 -2.74 16.39
N CYS A 15 -7.94 -1.83 15.68
CA CYS A 15 -8.22 -0.49 16.18
C CYS A 15 -9.61 -0.34 16.80
N TYR A 16 -10.49 -1.34 16.69
CA TYR A 16 -11.91 -1.23 17.11
C TYR A 16 -12.09 -0.65 18.50
N ASN A 17 -11.42 -1.20 19.51
CA ASN A 17 -11.59 -0.77 20.89
C ASN A 17 -11.15 0.69 21.12
N GLY A 18 -10.10 1.12 20.42
CA GLY A 18 -9.64 2.51 20.50
C GLY A 18 -10.58 3.48 19.79
N LEU A 19 -11.11 3.07 18.63
CA LEU A 19 -12.10 3.83 17.88
C LEU A 19 -13.43 3.94 18.64
N TYR A 20 -13.88 2.87 19.29
CA TYR A 20 -15.08 2.86 20.12
C TYR A 20 -14.95 3.87 21.27
N ARG A 21 -13.87 3.81 22.05
CA ARG A 21 -13.63 4.75 23.15
C ARG A 21 -13.53 6.20 22.68
N ALA A 22 -12.94 6.42 21.52
CA ALA A 22 -12.85 7.76 20.95
C ALA A 22 -14.22 8.29 20.52
N ALA A 23 -15.07 7.44 19.94
CA ALA A 23 -16.44 7.76 19.60
C ALA A 23 -17.29 8.05 20.85
N GLU A 24 -17.16 7.24 21.91
CA GLU A 24 -17.82 7.43 23.20
C GLU A 24 -17.44 8.79 23.81
N ASN A 25 -16.15 9.10 23.93
CA ASN A 25 -15.68 10.38 24.41
C ASN A 25 -16.15 11.57 23.56
N TYR A 26 -16.26 11.39 22.25
CA TYR A 26 -16.77 12.42 21.35
C TYR A 26 -18.27 12.66 21.55
N VAL A 27 -19.05 11.59 21.68
CA VAL A 27 -20.50 11.71 22.00
C VAL A 27 -20.68 12.41 23.33
N ASP A 28 -19.97 12.02 24.37
CA ASP A 28 -20.09 12.63 25.71
C ASP A 28 -19.75 14.13 25.70
N SER A 29 -18.75 14.54 24.93
CA SER A 29 -18.24 15.91 24.92
C SER A 29 -18.95 16.83 23.91
N ASP A 30 -19.32 16.33 22.73
CA ASP A 30 -19.76 17.15 21.61
C ASP A 30 -20.92 16.55 20.76
N TRP A 31 -21.82 15.78 21.37
CA TRP A 31 -22.96 15.19 20.68
C TRP A 31 -23.82 16.23 19.90
N ARG A 32 -23.80 17.52 20.34
CA ARG A 32 -24.54 18.60 19.67
C ARG A 32 -24.08 18.85 18.24
N SER A 33 -22.82 18.54 17.92
CA SER A 33 -22.29 18.66 16.57
C SER A 33 -22.86 17.62 15.59
N LEU A 34 -23.42 16.52 16.12
CA LEU A 34 -23.93 15.40 15.35
C LEU A 34 -25.30 15.68 14.71
N ASN A 35 -25.98 16.78 15.09
CA ASN A 35 -27.31 17.13 14.59
C ASN A 35 -28.30 15.96 14.68
N LEU A 36 -28.45 15.36 15.86
CA LEU A 36 -29.29 14.20 16.08
C LEU A 36 -30.74 14.53 15.74
N TYR A 37 -31.34 13.70 14.87
CA TYR A 37 -32.73 13.84 14.50
C TYR A 37 -33.57 12.86 15.31
N THR A 38 -34.46 13.42 16.15
CA THR A 38 -35.40 12.68 17.03
C THR A 38 -36.83 12.84 16.55
N ARG A 39 -37.67 11.83 16.75
CA ARG A 39 -39.10 11.82 16.39
C ARG A 39 -39.97 12.08 17.59
N HIS A 40 -39.67 11.48 18.73
CA HIS A 40 -40.45 11.49 19.95
C HIS A 40 -39.83 12.38 21.01
N VAL A 41 -38.52 12.40 21.09
CA VAL A 41 -37.79 13.25 22.03
C VAL A 41 -37.77 14.70 21.54
N HIS A 42 -38.39 15.61 22.32
CA HIS A 42 -38.47 17.04 22.00
C HIS A 42 -37.33 17.84 22.58
N ARG A 43 -36.85 17.41 23.74
CA ARG A 43 -35.73 18.05 24.45
C ARG A 43 -34.73 16.99 24.88
N ILE A 44 -33.59 16.96 24.24
CA ILE A 44 -32.52 15.99 24.55
C ILE A 44 -31.97 16.25 25.95
N GLY A 45 -32.12 15.28 26.85
CA GLY A 45 -31.63 15.31 28.21
C GLY A 45 -30.40 14.44 28.40
N GLU A 46 -30.45 13.21 27.92
CA GLU A 46 -29.35 12.23 28.01
C GLU A 46 -29.07 11.66 26.66
N VAL A 47 -27.80 11.43 26.37
CA VAL A 47 -27.31 10.83 25.11
C VAL A 47 -26.32 9.74 25.48
N GLU A 48 -26.55 8.52 25.01
CA GLU A 48 -25.73 7.34 25.30
C GLU A 48 -25.31 6.64 24.02
N LEU A 49 -24.02 6.36 23.86
CA LEU A 49 -23.52 5.55 22.74
C LEU A 49 -23.80 4.06 23.04
N VAL A 50 -24.59 3.42 22.17
CA VAL A 50 -24.96 1.99 22.30
C VAL A 50 -23.97 1.12 21.54
N ASP A 51 -23.69 1.45 20.26
CA ASP A 51 -22.81 0.67 19.39
C ASP A 51 -22.10 1.55 18.35
N VAL A 52 -21.00 1.01 17.80
CA VAL A 52 -20.18 1.64 16.76
C VAL A 52 -19.96 0.65 15.62
N ASN A 53 -20.37 1.04 14.42
CA ASN A 53 -20.18 0.22 13.24
C ASN A 53 -19.17 0.88 12.27
N ILE A 54 -18.04 0.19 12.01
CA ILE A 54 -17.05 0.64 11.03
C ILE A 54 -17.57 0.34 9.62
N GLN A 55 -17.98 1.37 8.91
CA GLN A 55 -18.57 1.27 7.59
C GLN A 55 -17.53 1.40 6.46
N ARG A 56 -16.55 2.31 6.62
CA ARG A 56 -15.58 2.63 5.58
C ARG A 56 -14.21 2.96 6.17
N VAL A 57 -13.15 2.57 5.47
CA VAL A 57 -11.77 2.96 5.76
C VAL A 57 -11.19 3.54 4.48
N TYR A 58 -10.67 4.76 4.55
CA TYR A 58 -9.96 5.45 3.48
C TYR A 58 -8.49 5.53 3.85
N VAL A 59 -7.59 5.27 2.90
CA VAL A 59 -6.16 5.17 3.20
C VAL A 59 -5.37 6.20 2.40
N HIS A 60 -4.44 6.87 3.10
CA HIS A 60 -3.59 7.92 2.56
C HIS A 60 -2.14 7.52 2.66
N ASP A 61 -1.40 7.74 1.57
CA ASP A 61 0.03 7.52 1.54
C ASP A 61 0.76 8.64 2.28
N LEU A 62 1.56 8.28 3.28
CA LEU A 62 2.44 9.20 4.01
C LEU A 62 3.90 8.80 3.79
N PRO A 63 4.86 9.72 4.00
CA PRO A 63 6.28 9.43 3.82
C PRO A 63 6.77 8.24 4.65
N GLY A 64 7.67 7.44 4.09
CA GLY A 64 8.22 6.25 4.75
C GLY A 64 7.22 5.10 4.82
N MET A 65 7.14 4.42 5.95
CA MET A 65 6.19 3.33 6.20
C MET A 65 4.92 3.81 6.91
N ARG A 66 4.76 5.11 7.10
CA ARG A 66 3.54 5.66 7.69
C ARG A 66 2.37 5.63 6.71
N VAL A 67 1.18 5.43 7.28
CA VAL A 67 -0.10 5.53 6.58
C VAL A 67 -1.03 6.41 7.40
N GLY A 68 -1.76 7.28 6.71
CA GLY A 68 -2.92 7.95 7.26
C GLY A 68 -4.17 7.17 6.89
N PHE A 69 -5.17 7.13 7.77
CA PHE A 69 -6.43 6.49 7.43
C PHE A 69 -7.61 7.18 8.12
N ASP A 70 -8.67 7.36 7.35
CA ASP A 70 -9.93 7.91 7.84
C ASP A 70 -10.95 6.79 8.00
N VAL A 71 -11.51 6.66 9.19
CA VAL A 71 -12.52 5.66 9.50
C VAL A 71 -13.89 6.31 9.59
N GLY A 72 -14.78 5.95 8.69
CA GLY A 72 -16.19 6.35 8.74
C GLY A 72 -16.98 5.40 9.64
N LEU A 73 -17.46 5.93 10.75
CA LEU A 73 -18.24 5.21 11.75
C LEU A 73 -19.70 5.62 11.70
N GLU A 74 -20.59 4.66 11.68
CA GLU A 74 -21.99 4.83 12.02
C GLU A 74 -22.16 4.53 13.50
N LEU A 75 -22.70 5.50 14.24
CA LEU A 75 -22.93 5.37 15.66
C LEU A 75 -24.39 5.01 15.92
N GLU A 76 -24.66 4.09 16.81
CA GLU A 76 -25.98 3.85 17.37
C GLU A 76 -26.07 4.59 18.71
N ILE A 77 -26.90 5.63 18.76
CA ILE A 77 -27.04 6.53 19.91
C ILE A 77 -28.46 6.48 20.43
N GLU A 78 -28.64 6.15 21.71
CA GLU A 78 -29.89 6.32 22.42
C GLU A 78 -29.97 7.74 22.98
N VAL A 79 -31.11 8.39 22.74
CA VAL A 79 -31.41 9.75 23.19
C VAL A 79 -32.65 9.71 24.05
N LYS A 80 -32.57 10.25 25.29
CA LYS A 80 -33.69 10.28 26.22
C LYS A 80 -34.22 11.70 26.43
N GLU A 81 -35.54 11.80 26.70
CA GLU A 81 -36.18 13.07 26.97
C GLU A 81 -35.66 13.68 28.28
N GLY A 82 -35.39 14.96 28.25
CA GLY A 82 -34.88 15.71 29.40
C GLY A 82 -35.99 16.25 30.32
N ASP A 83 -37.26 16.13 29.97
CA ASP A 83 -38.38 16.56 30.84
C ASP A 83 -38.87 15.37 31.67
N TYR A 84 -38.85 15.49 32.97
CA TYR A 84 -39.26 14.45 33.95
C TYR A 84 -40.72 13.96 33.79
N HIS A 85 -41.51 14.61 32.96
CA HIS A 85 -42.88 14.22 32.73
C HIS A 85 -43.05 13.25 31.58
N TYR A 86 -42.00 13.00 30.78
CA TYR A 86 -42.04 12.14 29.62
C TYR A 86 -40.86 11.15 29.70
N ASP A 87 -41.16 9.87 29.58
CA ASP A 87 -40.17 8.77 29.53
C ASP A 87 -40.05 8.27 28.09
N GLU A 88 -39.70 9.20 27.19
CA GLU A 88 -39.54 8.91 25.76
C GLU A 88 -38.06 8.81 25.38
N SER A 89 -37.77 7.84 24.53
CA SER A 89 -36.42 7.68 23.94
C SER A 89 -36.52 7.48 22.43
N ASP A 90 -35.47 7.90 21.75
CA ASP A 90 -35.26 7.67 20.32
C ASP A 90 -33.86 7.11 20.06
N THR A 91 -33.72 6.29 19.02
CA THR A 91 -32.40 5.83 18.54
C THR A 91 -32.02 6.60 17.29
N CYS A 92 -30.81 7.16 17.28
CA CYS A 92 -30.25 7.93 16.17
C CYS A 92 -29.02 7.22 15.60
N PHE A 93 -28.78 7.39 14.29
CA PHE A 93 -27.65 6.78 13.57
C PHE A 93 -26.77 7.84 12.87
N PRO A 94 -26.14 8.76 13.62
CA PRO A 94 -25.25 9.75 13.02
C PRO A 94 -23.93 9.11 12.59
N TRP A 95 -23.23 9.80 11.69
CA TRP A 95 -21.93 9.36 11.23
C TRP A 95 -20.84 10.32 11.67
N ILE A 96 -19.73 9.74 12.12
CA ILE A 96 -18.49 10.48 12.41
C ILE A 96 -17.36 9.93 11.53
N ARG A 97 -16.33 10.76 11.35
CA ARG A 97 -15.05 10.38 10.77
C ARG A 97 -13.98 10.55 11.82
N ILE A 98 -13.21 9.50 12.04
CA ILE A 98 -11.99 9.52 12.85
C ILE A 98 -10.80 9.41 11.91
N SER A 99 -9.95 10.44 11.90
CA SER A 99 -8.69 10.45 11.15
C SER A 99 -7.58 9.94 12.06
N CYS A 100 -6.78 9.02 11.53
CA CYS A 100 -5.72 8.33 12.25
C CYS A 100 -4.44 8.29 11.41
N GLU A 101 -3.31 8.12 12.08
CA GLU A 101 -2.02 7.84 11.47
C GLU A 101 -1.29 6.73 12.23
N GLY A 102 -0.39 6.01 11.55
CA GLY A 102 0.43 4.99 12.19
C GLY A 102 1.54 4.49 11.27
N ASP A 103 2.49 3.73 11.81
CA ASP A 103 3.62 3.16 11.07
C ASP A 103 3.44 1.65 10.88
N LEU A 104 3.49 1.20 9.62
CA LEU A 104 3.36 -0.22 9.27
C LEU A 104 4.57 -1.04 9.74
N SER A 105 5.76 -0.45 9.87
CA SER A 105 6.97 -1.16 10.28
C SER A 105 6.90 -1.67 11.72
N CYS A 106 6.09 -1.04 12.57
CA CYS A 106 5.77 -1.52 13.93
C CYS A 106 4.37 -2.15 14.03
N GLY A 107 3.77 -2.52 12.88
CA GLY A 107 2.47 -3.18 12.85
C GLY A 107 1.32 -2.28 13.31
N LEU A 108 1.42 -0.96 13.14
CA LEU A 108 0.46 0.03 13.65
C LEU A 108 0.28 -0.03 15.17
N ASP A 109 1.29 -0.42 15.94
CA ASP A 109 1.21 -0.38 17.42
C ASP A 109 1.24 1.05 17.96
N ASP A 110 1.77 1.98 17.16
CA ASP A 110 1.90 3.41 17.43
C ASP A 110 0.78 4.27 16.82
N TRP A 111 -0.32 3.63 16.36
CA TRP A 111 -1.39 4.40 15.72
C TRP A 111 -2.01 5.42 16.69
N GLU A 112 -2.30 6.61 16.17
CA GLU A 112 -2.86 7.70 16.92
C GLU A 112 -4.03 8.36 16.17
N ILE A 113 -4.95 8.92 16.92
CA ILE A 113 -6.08 9.69 16.40
C ILE A 113 -5.63 11.13 16.22
N THR A 114 -5.75 11.67 15.02
CA THR A 114 -5.38 13.04 14.68
C THR A 114 -6.57 14.00 14.74
N SER A 115 -7.78 13.52 14.39
CA SER A 115 -9.00 14.32 14.45
C SER A 115 -10.25 13.47 14.49
N ILE A 116 -11.34 14.04 15.05
CA ILE A 116 -12.69 13.49 15.02
C ILE A 116 -13.63 14.60 14.54
N ALA A 117 -14.54 14.30 13.62
CA ALA A 117 -15.52 15.25 13.11
C ALA A 117 -16.79 14.55 12.61
N PRO A 118 -17.94 15.23 12.54
CA PRO A 118 -19.12 14.72 11.84
C PRO A 118 -18.77 14.35 10.39
N TYR A 119 -19.27 13.22 9.91
CA TYR A 119 -18.94 12.73 8.60
C TYR A 119 -20.04 13.00 7.57
N ASN A 120 -19.68 13.72 6.51
CA ASN A 120 -20.55 13.94 5.38
C ASN A 120 -20.26 12.90 4.28
N GLN A 121 -21.12 11.91 4.15
CA GLN A 121 -20.99 10.83 3.14
C GLN A 121 -20.96 11.33 1.68
N LYS A 122 -21.44 12.56 1.41
CA LYS A 122 -21.43 13.15 0.06
C LYS A 122 -20.03 13.62 -0.37
N ASN A 123 -19.13 13.85 0.59
CA ASN A 123 -17.77 14.29 0.35
C ASN A 123 -16.78 13.32 1.00
N PRO A 124 -16.61 12.11 0.45
CA PRO A 124 -15.68 11.14 1.03
C PRO A 124 -14.22 11.62 0.86
N PRO A 125 -13.33 11.27 1.78
CA PRO A 125 -11.90 11.47 1.60
C PRO A 125 -11.38 10.78 0.34
N LEU A 126 -10.33 11.32 -0.27
CA LEU A 126 -9.67 10.71 -1.43
C LEU A 126 -8.72 9.61 -0.95
N ASN A 127 -8.92 8.39 -1.46
CA ASN A 127 -7.94 7.32 -1.28
C ASN A 127 -6.71 7.57 -2.18
N SER A 128 -5.51 7.57 -1.61
CA SER A 128 -4.27 7.50 -2.38
C SER A 128 -3.71 6.10 -2.49
N LEU A 129 -4.17 5.19 -1.62
CA LEU A 129 -3.83 3.77 -1.61
C LEU A 129 -5.10 2.91 -1.74
N SER A 130 -4.97 1.74 -2.35
CA SER A 130 -6.02 0.72 -2.34
C SER A 130 -6.13 0.08 -0.94
N ASP A 131 -7.14 -0.75 -0.74
CA ASP A 131 -7.29 -1.54 0.50
C ASP A 131 -6.13 -2.52 0.74
N ALA A 132 -5.40 -2.90 -0.30
CA ALA A 132 -4.15 -3.66 -0.19
C ALA A 132 -2.89 -2.77 -0.13
N LEU A 133 -3.03 -1.48 0.10
CA LEU A 133 -1.97 -0.46 0.17
C LEU A 133 -1.16 -0.28 -1.13
N VAL A 134 -1.71 -0.67 -2.27
CA VAL A 134 -1.12 -0.36 -3.58
C VAL A 134 -1.45 1.09 -3.93
N PRO A 135 -0.47 1.94 -4.29
CA PRO A 135 -0.73 3.32 -4.66
C PRO A 135 -1.58 3.43 -5.94
N TYR A 136 -2.47 4.42 -5.99
CA TYR A 136 -3.21 4.75 -7.20
C TYR A 136 -2.34 5.64 -8.10
N ILE A 137 -1.80 5.07 -9.18
CA ILE A 137 -1.01 5.79 -10.17
C ILE A 137 -1.80 5.87 -11.48
N PRO A 138 -2.42 7.01 -11.80
CA PRO A 138 -3.10 7.21 -13.08
C PRO A 138 -2.12 7.12 -14.25
N PHE A 139 -2.62 6.68 -15.42
CA PHE A 139 -1.77 6.48 -16.59
C PHE A 139 -1.08 7.76 -17.07
N ASP A 140 -1.75 8.87 -17.00
CA ASP A 140 -1.25 10.23 -17.36
C ASP A 140 -0.20 10.76 -16.36
N ARG A 141 -0.04 10.15 -15.19
CA ARG A 141 0.95 10.53 -14.18
C ARG A 141 2.20 9.64 -14.16
N LEU A 142 2.26 8.62 -15.02
CA LEU A 142 3.38 7.67 -15.03
C LEU A 142 4.74 8.32 -15.32
N GLU A 143 4.78 9.33 -16.21
CA GLU A 143 6.02 10.06 -16.49
C GLU A 143 6.45 10.91 -15.29
N ASP A 144 5.51 11.56 -14.61
CA ASP A 144 5.77 12.33 -13.40
C ASP A 144 6.28 11.44 -12.27
N GLU A 145 5.69 10.24 -12.12
CA GLU A 145 6.10 9.26 -11.12
C GLU A 145 7.51 8.70 -11.40
N ALA A 146 7.82 8.42 -12.66
CA ALA A 146 9.16 7.99 -13.06
C ALA A 146 10.18 9.13 -12.85
N ALA A 147 9.82 10.37 -13.17
CA ALA A 147 10.66 11.54 -12.93
C ALA A 147 10.89 11.78 -11.42
N ALA A 148 9.85 11.62 -10.60
CA ALA A 148 9.95 11.72 -9.14
C ALA A 148 10.90 10.64 -8.56
N PHE A 149 10.75 9.39 -9.02
CA PHE A 149 11.64 8.30 -8.67
C PHE A 149 13.10 8.61 -9.03
N LEU A 150 13.34 9.09 -10.25
CA LEU A 150 14.69 9.44 -10.69
C LEU A 150 15.26 10.67 -9.94
N LYS A 151 14.43 11.66 -9.63
CA LYS A 151 14.84 12.83 -8.85
C LYS A 151 15.37 12.43 -7.48
N GLU A 152 14.79 11.43 -6.87
CA GLU A 152 15.18 10.94 -5.56
C GLU A 152 16.40 10.00 -5.62
N PHE A 153 16.40 9.04 -6.55
CA PHE A 153 17.38 7.95 -6.54
C PHE A 153 18.44 8.02 -7.64
N TYR A 154 18.20 8.78 -8.74
CA TYR A 154 19.12 8.86 -9.88
C TYR A 154 19.03 10.22 -10.59
N PRO A 155 19.25 11.37 -9.89
CA PRO A 155 18.97 12.71 -10.42
C PRO A 155 19.77 13.09 -11.67
N GLU A 156 20.94 12.49 -11.89
CA GLU A 156 21.75 12.72 -13.08
C GLU A 156 21.08 12.25 -14.37
N ALA A 157 20.19 11.25 -14.33
CA ALA A 157 19.44 10.80 -15.50
C ALA A 157 18.42 11.83 -16.01
N LEU A 158 18.05 12.80 -15.17
CA LEU A 158 17.14 13.89 -15.53
C LEU A 158 17.87 15.12 -16.11
N LYS A 159 19.20 15.12 -16.16
CA LYS A 159 19.96 16.24 -16.73
C LYS A 159 19.77 16.27 -18.23
N VAL A 160 19.41 17.45 -18.74
CA VAL A 160 19.33 17.72 -20.18
C VAL A 160 20.74 17.55 -20.76
N THR A 161 20.86 16.63 -21.71
CA THR A 161 22.12 16.35 -22.37
C THR A 161 22.32 17.32 -23.53
N PRO A 162 23.47 18.01 -23.64
CA PRO A 162 23.74 18.89 -24.76
C PRO A 162 23.69 18.14 -26.10
N TYR A 163 23.28 18.85 -27.16
CA TYR A 163 23.19 18.29 -28.51
C TYR A 163 24.49 17.60 -28.92
N GLY A 164 24.37 16.37 -29.43
CA GLY A 164 25.53 15.55 -29.85
C GLY A 164 26.19 14.73 -28.75
N GLN A 165 25.75 14.84 -27.51
CA GLN A 165 26.19 13.96 -26.43
C GLN A 165 25.18 12.83 -26.17
N LYS A 166 25.65 11.70 -25.61
CA LYS A 166 24.75 10.61 -25.21
C LYS A 166 24.05 10.96 -23.91
N PRO A 167 22.75 10.73 -23.79
CA PRO A 167 22.04 10.90 -22.53
C PRO A 167 22.61 9.96 -21.46
N VAL A 168 22.52 10.38 -20.21
CA VAL A 168 22.90 9.53 -19.07
C VAL A 168 21.89 8.37 -18.96
N SER A 169 22.34 7.16 -19.21
CA SER A 169 21.51 5.97 -19.01
C SER A 169 21.48 5.60 -17.53
N VAL A 170 20.33 5.11 -17.07
CA VAL A 170 20.22 4.52 -15.73
C VAL A 170 20.87 3.16 -15.73
N GLU A 171 21.95 3.03 -14.94
CA GLU A 171 22.64 1.77 -14.72
C GLU A 171 21.99 1.03 -13.54
N PRO A 172 21.39 -0.16 -13.75
CA PRO A 172 20.65 -0.87 -12.70
C PRO A 172 21.49 -1.18 -11.45
N ASP A 173 22.76 -1.55 -11.63
CA ASP A 173 23.65 -1.85 -10.51
C ASP A 173 23.92 -0.64 -9.61
N ILE A 174 23.98 0.56 -10.20
CA ILE A 174 24.11 1.81 -9.44
C ILE A 174 22.82 2.11 -8.71
N LEU A 175 21.67 1.95 -9.37
CA LEU A 175 20.35 2.16 -8.79
C LEU A 175 20.12 1.21 -7.60
N VAL A 176 20.40 -0.07 -7.76
CA VAL A 176 20.30 -1.10 -6.71
C VAL A 176 21.09 -0.70 -5.47
N LYS A 177 22.36 -0.27 -5.66
CA LYS A 177 23.22 0.18 -4.56
C LYS A 177 22.66 1.41 -3.84
N ARG A 178 22.12 2.38 -4.59
CA ARG A 178 21.50 3.60 -4.02
C ARG A 178 20.25 3.31 -3.21
N LEU A 179 19.49 2.29 -3.61
CA LEU A 179 18.32 1.80 -2.88
C LEU A 179 18.69 0.92 -1.67
N GLY A 180 19.99 0.65 -1.45
CA GLY A 180 20.44 -0.25 -0.39
C GLY A 180 20.05 -1.70 -0.64
N LEU A 181 19.90 -2.07 -1.92
CA LEU A 181 19.59 -3.41 -2.38
C LEU A 181 20.87 -4.11 -2.86
N GLN A 182 20.76 -5.42 -3.06
CA GLN A 182 21.78 -6.24 -3.70
C GLN A 182 21.14 -7.15 -4.75
N THR A 183 21.96 -7.62 -5.70
CA THR A 183 21.53 -8.57 -6.72
C THR A 183 22.16 -9.93 -6.51
N MET A 184 21.42 -10.99 -6.79
CA MET A 184 21.89 -12.37 -6.77
C MET A 184 21.40 -13.08 -8.03
N THR A 185 22.28 -13.82 -8.72
CA THR A 185 21.89 -14.61 -9.87
C THR A 185 21.58 -16.04 -9.45
N ARG A 186 20.31 -16.43 -9.51
CA ARG A 186 19.84 -17.79 -9.20
C ARG A 186 18.64 -18.11 -10.05
N ARG A 187 18.42 -19.38 -10.33
CA ARG A 187 17.22 -19.85 -11.00
C ARG A 187 16.13 -20.09 -9.96
N VAL A 188 15.04 -19.32 -10.07
CA VAL A 188 13.95 -19.41 -9.11
C VAL A 188 13.11 -20.65 -9.37
N ARG A 189 12.79 -20.92 -10.64
CA ARG A 189 11.98 -22.07 -11.05
C ARG A 189 12.59 -22.87 -12.19
N GLU A 190 12.23 -24.16 -12.27
CA GLU A 190 12.71 -25.06 -13.33
C GLU A 190 12.28 -24.59 -14.73
N ASP A 191 11.06 -24.10 -14.88
CA ASP A 191 10.49 -23.67 -16.17
C ASP A 191 10.96 -22.29 -16.62
N GLY A 192 11.70 -21.53 -15.76
CA GLY A 192 12.16 -20.17 -16.06
C GLY A 192 11.03 -19.15 -16.21
N SER A 193 9.85 -19.41 -15.62
CA SER A 193 8.71 -18.51 -15.64
C SER A 193 8.92 -17.23 -14.85
N VAL A 194 9.82 -17.25 -13.87
CA VAL A 194 10.16 -16.11 -13.00
C VAL A 194 11.50 -15.52 -13.41
N TYR A 195 11.48 -14.32 -13.98
CA TYR A 195 12.69 -13.62 -14.44
C TYR A 195 13.43 -12.90 -13.32
N GLY A 196 12.72 -12.41 -12.33
CA GLY A 196 13.24 -11.75 -11.14
C GLY A 196 12.30 -11.89 -9.96
N GLN A 197 12.85 -11.74 -8.76
CA GLN A 197 12.07 -11.73 -7.52
C GLN A 197 12.80 -10.93 -6.45
N LEU A 198 12.07 -10.03 -5.79
CA LEU A 198 12.57 -9.24 -4.69
C LEU A 198 12.24 -9.90 -3.35
N TYR A 199 13.29 -10.14 -2.55
CA TYR A 199 13.19 -10.57 -1.16
C TYR A 199 13.39 -9.39 -0.22
N PHE A 200 12.39 -9.08 0.58
CA PHE A 200 12.39 -7.92 1.49
C PHE A 200 13.15 -8.20 2.78
N VAL A 201 13.08 -9.43 3.26
CA VAL A 201 13.70 -9.90 4.52
C VAL A 201 14.50 -11.17 4.28
N ASP A 202 15.38 -11.50 5.24
CA ASP A 202 16.15 -12.74 5.21
C ASP A 202 15.20 -13.95 5.21
N THR A 203 15.48 -14.91 4.34
CA THR A 203 14.66 -16.11 4.22
C THR A 203 15.43 -17.28 3.63
N ASP A 204 14.95 -18.49 3.91
CA ASP A 204 15.36 -19.71 3.21
C ASP A 204 14.33 -20.01 2.10
N ALA A 205 14.66 -19.65 0.86
CA ALA A 205 13.79 -19.82 -0.29
C ALA A 205 14.15 -21.09 -1.08
N GLU A 206 13.14 -21.69 -1.69
CA GLU A 206 13.31 -22.82 -2.61
C GLU A 206 13.79 -22.30 -3.98
N MET A 207 14.96 -22.76 -4.41
CA MET A 207 15.60 -22.40 -5.69
C MET A 207 15.88 -23.64 -6.50
N PHE A 208 15.74 -23.54 -7.82
CA PHE A 208 16.08 -24.62 -8.72
C PHE A 208 17.61 -24.65 -9.00
N ASP A 209 18.24 -25.77 -8.71
CA ASP A 209 19.64 -26.01 -9.07
C ASP A 209 19.73 -26.73 -10.42
N ALA A 210 20.13 -25.97 -11.44
CA ALA A 210 20.26 -26.51 -12.81
C ALA A 210 21.35 -27.60 -12.97
N LYS A 211 22.28 -27.73 -11.99
CA LYS A 211 23.32 -28.78 -12.03
C LYS A 211 22.80 -30.12 -11.55
N THR A 212 21.97 -30.12 -10.52
CA THR A 212 21.41 -31.33 -9.94
C THR A 212 20.05 -31.66 -10.47
N GLY A 213 19.35 -30.70 -11.11
CA GLY A 213 17.98 -30.83 -11.58
C GLY A 213 16.98 -30.90 -10.41
N THR A 214 17.31 -30.39 -9.24
CA THR A 214 16.49 -30.47 -8.03
C THR A 214 16.22 -29.09 -7.44
N VAL A 215 15.16 -29.00 -6.69
CA VAL A 215 14.85 -27.80 -5.87
C VAL A 215 15.54 -27.95 -4.52
N ALA A 216 16.27 -26.95 -4.11
CA ALA A 216 16.97 -26.89 -2.83
C ALA A 216 16.69 -25.58 -2.09
N LYS A 217 16.61 -25.65 -0.76
CA LYS A 217 16.52 -24.45 0.07
C LYS A 217 17.86 -23.73 0.07
N GLN A 218 17.84 -22.44 -0.21
CA GLN A 218 19.00 -21.54 -0.17
C GLN A 218 18.66 -20.34 0.70
N HIS A 219 19.63 -19.94 1.50
CA HIS A 219 19.52 -18.71 2.25
C HIS A 219 19.64 -17.50 1.33
N ILE A 220 18.63 -16.64 1.34
CA ILE A 220 18.57 -15.38 0.59
C ILE A 220 18.54 -14.23 1.62
N PRO A 221 19.58 -13.39 1.65
CA PRO A 221 19.55 -12.20 2.51
C PRO A 221 18.43 -11.27 2.11
N GLY A 222 17.87 -10.55 3.06
CA GLY A 222 16.89 -9.52 2.78
C GLY A 222 17.42 -8.42 1.88
N ARG A 223 16.53 -7.65 1.27
CA ARG A 223 16.84 -6.60 0.29
C ARG A 223 17.63 -7.13 -0.92
N THR A 224 17.30 -8.35 -1.35
CA THR A 224 17.96 -9.02 -2.47
C THR A 224 17.01 -9.17 -3.64
N ILE A 225 17.44 -8.69 -4.80
CA ILE A 225 16.83 -8.98 -6.09
C ILE A 225 17.48 -10.23 -6.65
N VAL A 226 16.75 -11.32 -6.74
CA VAL A 226 17.19 -12.55 -7.42
C VAL A 226 16.81 -12.43 -8.89
N VAL A 227 17.79 -12.60 -9.79
CA VAL A 227 17.61 -12.55 -11.25
C VAL A 227 17.90 -13.92 -11.85
N ASP A 228 16.99 -14.44 -12.66
CA ASP A 228 17.20 -15.71 -13.36
C ASP A 228 18.27 -15.55 -14.44
N PRO A 229 19.31 -16.40 -14.47
CA PRO A 229 20.39 -16.33 -15.48
C PRO A 229 19.86 -16.50 -16.90
N GLN A 230 18.74 -17.17 -17.12
CA GLN A 230 18.13 -17.31 -18.45
C GLN A 230 17.65 -15.98 -19.03
N THR A 231 17.34 -15.01 -18.19
CA THR A 231 16.95 -13.65 -18.62
C THR A 231 18.07 -13.00 -19.44
N VAL A 232 19.35 -13.23 -19.07
CA VAL A 232 20.50 -12.74 -19.80
C VAL A 232 20.84 -13.64 -20.99
N LEU A 233 20.84 -14.97 -20.80
CA LEU A 233 21.31 -15.93 -21.78
C LEU A 233 20.34 -16.14 -22.95
N LEU A 234 19.03 -16.18 -22.68
CA LEU A 234 18.00 -16.48 -23.69
C LEU A 234 17.32 -15.23 -24.25
N ARG A 235 17.50 -14.07 -23.62
CA ARG A 235 16.87 -12.81 -24.04
C ARG A 235 17.92 -11.77 -24.40
N THR A 236 18.04 -10.73 -23.61
CA THR A 236 19.01 -9.65 -23.82
C THR A 236 19.44 -9.04 -22.49
N ILE A 237 20.60 -8.37 -22.48
CA ILE A 237 21.04 -7.55 -21.34
C ILE A 237 19.97 -6.50 -21.00
N GLY A 238 19.29 -5.93 -22.01
CA GLY A 238 18.19 -4.98 -21.78
C GLY A 238 17.02 -5.59 -21.03
N CYS A 239 16.69 -6.86 -21.26
CA CYS A 239 15.67 -7.57 -20.52
C CYS A 239 16.08 -7.75 -19.05
N ALA A 240 17.31 -8.19 -18.78
CA ALA A 240 17.82 -8.33 -17.42
C ALA A 240 17.84 -6.98 -16.67
N ASN A 241 18.27 -5.92 -17.34
CA ASN A 241 18.26 -4.56 -16.78
C ASN A 241 16.84 -4.10 -16.44
N ASN A 242 15.89 -4.37 -17.35
CA ASN A 242 14.48 -4.03 -17.10
C ASN A 242 13.91 -4.83 -15.92
N THR A 243 14.25 -6.11 -15.79
CA THR A 243 13.85 -6.95 -14.65
C THR A 243 14.38 -6.37 -13.34
N ILE A 244 15.66 -5.97 -13.28
CA ILE A 244 16.23 -5.37 -12.06
C ILE A 244 15.50 -4.06 -11.70
N VAL A 245 15.25 -3.18 -12.68
CA VAL A 245 14.55 -1.92 -12.42
C VAL A 245 13.09 -2.16 -12.04
N HIS A 246 12.44 -3.17 -12.61
CA HIS A 246 11.10 -3.61 -12.22
C HIS A 246 11.04 -3.99 -10.72
N GLU A 247 12.00 -4.77 -10.23
CA GLU A 247 12.10 -5.12 -8.81
C GLU A 247 12.42 -3.89 -7.93
N CYS A 248 13.20 -2.92 -8.45
CA CYS A 248 13.42 -1.64 -7.76
C CYS A 248 12.11 -0.84 -7.61
N VAL A 249 11.19 -0.91 -8.59
CA VAL A 249 9.86 -0.30 -8.46
C VAL A 249 9.06 -0.96 -7.35
N HIS A 250 9.06 -2.29 -7.26
CA HIS A 250 8.40 -3.00 -6.16
C HIS A 250 8.97 -2.57 -4.80
N TRP A 251 10.28 -2.42 -4.68
CA TRP A 251 10.90 -1.93 -3.45
C TRP A 251 10.45 -0.54 -3.03
N VAL A 252 10.32 0.39 -3.97
CA VAL A 252 10.01 1.79 -3.66
C VAL A 252 8.50 2.02 -3.53
N LYS A 253 7.71 1.45 -4.44
CA LYS A 253 6.27 1.74 -4.54
C LYS A 253 5.37 0.75 -3.80
N HIS A 254 5.81 -0.49 -3.63
CA HIS A 254 4.95 -1.56 -3.11
C HIS A 254 5.39 -2.12 -1.75
N ARG A 255 6.37 -1.46 -1.09
CA ARG A 255 6.86 -1.92 0.20
C ARG A 255 5.77 -1.94 1.28
N LYS A 256 4.84 -0.99 1.26
CA LYS A 256 3.70 -0.97 2.19
C LYS A 256 2.78 -2.19 2.02
N VAL A 257 2.63 -2.69 0.79
CA VAL A 257 1.88 -3.93 0.52
C VAL A 257 2.55 -5.11 1.21
N PHE A 258 3.88 -5.19 1.12
CA PHE A 258 4.65 -6.24 1.79
C PHE A 258 4.54 -6.15 3.32
N GLU A 259 4.64 -4.96 3.90
CA GLU A 259 4.48 -4.80 5.35
C GLU A 259 3.05 -5.17 5.80
N LEU A 260 2.01 -4.83 5.03
CA LEU A 260 0.64 -5.30 5.30
C LEU A 260 0.56 -6.83 5.22
N GLU A 261 1.20 -7.47 4.22
CA GLU A 261 1.22 -8.92 4.12
C GLU A 261 1.85 -9.60 5.33
N LYS A 262 2.95 -9.01 5.85
CA LYS A 262 3.59 -9.50 7.08
C LYS A 262 2.68 -9.45 8.30
N LEU A 263 1.76 -8.51 8.38
CA LEU A 263 0.80 -8.43 9.50
C LEU A 263 -0.18 -9.62 9.50
N TYR A 264 -0.41 -10.21 8.32
CA TYR A 264 -1.25 -11.42 8.18
C TYR A 264 -0.44 -12.72 8.14
N ASN A 265 0.82 -12.63 7.70
CA ASN A 265 1.73 -13.77 7.59
C ASN A 265 3.16 -13.36 7.95
N GLU A 266 3.55 -13.61 9.19
CA GLU A 266 4.88 -13.26 9.69
C GLU A 266 6.04 -13.91 8.91
N ASN A 267 5.77 -15.00 8.18
CA ASN A 267 6.76 -15.71 7.36
C ASN A 267 6.85 -15.16 5.93
N ALA A 268 6.08 -14.12 5.58
CA ALA A 268 6.20 -13.50 4.28
C ALA A 268 7.59 -12.90 4.09
N SER A 269 8.25 -13.22 2.97
CA SER A 269 9.61 -12.74 2.64
C SER A 269 9.69 -12.00 1.31
N CYS A 270 8.73 -12.22 0.45
CA CYS A 270 8.59 -11.57 -0.86
C CYS A 270 7.12 -11.28 -1.13
N ILE A 271 6.84 -10.36 -2.05
CA ILE A 271 5.50 -10.22 -2.59
C ILE A 271 5.29 -11.37 -3.58
N SER A 272 4.29 -12.22 -3.31
CA SER A 272 3.96 -13.29 -4.23
C SER A 272 3.19 -12.71 -5.41
N CYS A 273 3.85 -12.58 -6.55
CA CYS A 273 3.24 -12.19 -7.83
C CYS A 273 2.52 -13.36 -8.51
N GLU A 274 2.58 -14.55 -7.93
CA GLU A 274 1.88 -15.72 -8.43
C GLU A 274 0.65 -16.06 -7.62
N VAL A 275 -0.45 -16.21 -8.32
CA VAL A 275 -1.65 -16.87 -7.81
C VAL A 275 -1.37 -18.37 -7.79
N VAL A 276 -0.65 -18.84 -6.77
CA VAL A 276 -0.52 -20.29 -6.54
C VAL A 276 -1.89 -20.79 -6.10
N GLY A 277 -2.56 -21.54 -6.96
CA GLY A 277 -3.72 -22.44 -6.85
C GLY A 277 -4.47 -22.64 -5.52
N GLY A 278 -4.55 -21.64 -4.67
CA GLY A 278 -5.43 -21.53 -3.51
C GLY A 278 -6.30 -20.30 -3.71
N ALA A 279 -7.56 -20.35 -3.29
CA ALA A 279 -8.50 -19.24 -3.43
C ALA A 279 -7.92 -17.94 -2.85
N ALA A 280 -7.10 -17.24 -3.65
CA ALA A 280 -6.71 -15.87 -3.37
C ALA A 280 -8.02 -15.05 -3.32
N SER A 281 -8.15 -14.14 -2.34
CA SER A 281 -9.30 -13.25 -2.37
C SER A 281 -9.22 -12.39 -3.63
N ALA A 282 -10.36 -12.01 -4.20
CA ALA A 282 -10.42 -11.13 -5.36
C ALA A 282 -9.60 -9.82 -5.15
N VAL A 283 -9.50 -9.35 -3.92
CA VAL A 283 -8.71 -8.18 -3.52
C VAL A 283 -7.21 -8.42 -3.69
N ALA A 284 -6.70 -9.60 -3.30
CA ALA A 284 -5.28 -9.91 -3.42
C ALA A 284 -4.86 -10.10 -4.89
N GLU A 285 -5.71 -10.73 -5.71
CA GLU A 285 -5.48 -10.89 -7.13
C GLU A 285 -5.44 -9.55 -7.85
N GLN A 286 -6.42 -8.68 -7.60
CA GLN A 286 -6.48 -7.33 -8.17
C GLN A 286 -5.27 -6.47 -7.73
N ALA A 287 -4.83 -6.59 -6.47
CA ALA A 287 -3.66 -5.88 -5.98
C ALA A 287 -2.39 -6.33 -6.70
N THR A 288 -2.21 -7.65 -6.90
CA THR A 288 -1.06 -8.21 -7.61
C THR A 288 -1.02 -7.71 -9.06
N GLU A 289 -2.14 -7.79 -9.78
CA GLU A 289 -2.23 -7.28 -11.15
C GLU A 289 -1.92 -5.78 -11.23
N MET A 290 -2.38 -4.98 -10.27
CA MET A 290 -2.12 -3.55 -10.23
C MET A 290 -0.64 -3.25 -9.99
N MET A 291 0.02 -3.95 -9.05
CA MET A 291 1.46 -3.80 -8.78
C MET A 291 2.31 -4.17 -10.00
N GLU A 292 2.04 -5.33 -10.62
CA GLU A 292 2.74 -5.79 -11.81
C GLU A 292 2.58 -4.81 -12.98
N ARG A 293 1.36 -4.33 -13.20
CA ARG A 293 1.10 -3.32 -14.24
C ARG A 293 1.91 -2.04 -13.99
N GLN A 294 1.94 -1.55 -12.75
CA GLN A 294 2.71 -0.36 -12.39
C GLN A 294 4.20 -0.58 -12.60
N ALA A 295 4.76 -1.69 -12.12
CA ALA A 295 6.18 -2.00 -12.28
C ALA A 295 6.57 -2.14 -13.76
N ASN A 296 5.75 -2.84 -14.57
CA ASN A 296 5.96 -3.00 -16.00
C ASN A 296 5.88 -1.67 -16.77
N GLN A 297 5.11 -0.70 -16.30
CA GLN A 297 4.98 0.61 -16.94
C GLN A 297 6.04 1.61 -16.48
N LEU A 298 6.45 1.57 -15.21
CA LEU A 298 7.44 2.49 -14.66
C LEU A 298 8.89 2.10 -15.00
N ALA A 299 9.23 0.79 -14.97
CA ALA A 299 10.60 0.35 -15.21
C ALA A 299 11.19 0.86 -16.53
N PRO A 300 10.54 0.75 -17.70
CA PRO A 300 11.08 1.29 -18.93
C PRO A 300 11.16 2.84 -18.94
N ARG A 301 10.24 3.54 -18.27
CA ARG A 301 10.26 5.01 -18.15
C ARG A 301 11.40 5.49 -17.26
N ILE A 302 11.73 4.74 -16.21
CA ILE A 302 12.90 4.99 -15.36
C ILE A 302 14.19 4.79 -16.15
N GLN A 303 14.29 3.72 -16.94
CA GLN A 303 15.49 3.44 -17.74
C GLN A 303 15.69 4.42 -18.89
N MET A 304 14.59 4.89 -19.48
CA MET A 304 14.60 5.78 -20.65
C MET A 304 13.71 7.01 -20.38
N PRO A 305 14.12 7.93 -19.49
CA PRO A 305 13.31 9.07 -19.13
C PRO A 305 13.08 9.97 -20.36
N ALA A 306 11.82 10.41 -20.56
CA ALA A 306 11.42 11.21 -21.70
C ALA A 306 12.25 12.49 -21.86
N VAL A 307 12.62 13.14 -20.74
CA VAL A 307 13.46 14.36 -20.73
C VAL A 307 14.83 14.15 -21.38
N SER A 308 15.40 12.94 -21.26
CA SER A 308 16.73 12.62 -21.81
C SER A 308 16.68 12.32 -23.30
N TYR A 309 15.52 11.94 -23.85
CA TYR A 309 15.37 11.49 -25.25
C TYR A 309 14.66 12.49 -26.16
N THR A 310 13.89 13.46 -25.63
CA THR A 310 13.18 14.46 -26.44
C THR A 310 14.13 15.34 -27.28
N HIS A 311 15.39 15.49 -26.88
CA HIS A 311 16.39 16.26 -27.63
C HIS A 311 17.13 15.45 -28.70
N LEU A 312 16.92 14.12 -28.77
CA LEU A 312 17.55 13.26 -29.80
C LEU A 312 16.73 13.19 -31.10
N THR A 313 15.46 13.60 -31.08
CA THR A 313 14.50 13.36 -32.17
C THR A 313 14.10 14.64 -32.91
N LEU A 314 14.57 15.84 -32.53
CA LEU A 314 14.32 17.08 -33.27
C LEU A 314 15.58 17.51 -34.04
N PRO A 315 15.51 17.68 -35.36
CA PRO A 315 16.60 18.19 -36.16
C PRO A 315 16.90 19.65 -35.85
#